data_1773d47698f2bce1a633157277acf2a3
#
_entry.id   1773d47698f2bce1a633157277acf2a3
#
_cell.length_a   1.000
_cell.length_b   1.000
_cell.length_c   1.000
_cell.angle_alpha   90.00
_cell.angle_beta   90.00
_cell.angle_gamma   90.00
#
_symmetry.space_group_name_H-M   'P 1'
#
loop_
_entity.id
_entity.type
_entity.pdbx_description
1 polymer ?
#
loop_
_entity_poly.entity_id
_entity_poly.type
_entity_poly.pdbx_seq_one_letter_code
_entity_poly.pdbx_strand_id
1 'polypeptide(L)'
;MIKKIILTLVVLLAIAQVVRPTKNNSGDTQKDISTLYPMPPEVKVIVNKACADCHTNNTNYPFYAEIQPIAYWLEDHVKDGKRHFNFNEFASYKIAKQNHKLEEVIEQIKEGEMPLYSYTLIHKEARLTDAEKETLTNWCQSIMDSLKATYPADSLVIKKQPTTAK
;
A
#
# COMPACT_ATOMS: atom_id res chain seq x y z
N MET A 1 13.17 -43.62 2.81
CA MET A 1 12.60 -42.53 3.64
C MET A 1 12.51 -41.23 2.85
N ILE A 2 13.57 -40.67 2.28
CA ILE A 2 13.58 -39.38 1.54
C ILE A 2 12.53 -39.34 0.41
N LYS A 3 12.42 -40.36 -0.43
CA LYS A 3 11.41 -40.43 -1.52
C LYS A 3 9.96 -40.26 -1.01
N LYS A 4 9.63 -40.86 0.14
CA LYS A 4 8.28 -40.72 0.74
C LYS A 4 8.05 -39.29 1.23
N ILE A 5 9.05 -38.66 1.84
CA ILE A 5 8.97 -37.29 2.31
C ILE A 5 8.74 -36.34 1.11
N ILE A 6 9.56 -36.47 0.06
CA ILE A 6 9.40 -35.67 -1.15
C ILE A 6 8.02 -35.85 -1.77
N LEU A 7 7.54 -37.10 -1.90
CA LEU A 7 6.21 -37.34 -2.43
C LEU A 7 5.11 -36.67 -1.58
N THR A 8 5.21 -36.78 -0.26
CA THR A 8 4.26 -36.12 0.64
C THR A 8 4.26 -34.62 0.46
N LEU A 9 5.44 -33.97 0.36
CA LEU A 9 5.54 -32.53 0.13
C LEU A 9 4.94 -32.10 -1.21
N VAL A 10 5.18 -32.88 -2.28
CA VAL A 10 4.59 -32.62 -3.60
C VAL A 10 3.07 -32.72 -3.55
N VAL A 11 2.53 -33.73 -2.87
CA VAL A 11 1.07 -33.90 -2.71
C VAL A 11 0.49 -32.75 -1.91
N LEU A 12 1.11 -32.35 -0.80
CA LEU A 12 0.67 -31.20 0.00
C LEU A 12 0.70 -29.90 -0.81
N LEU A 13 1.76 -29.69 -1.60
CA LEU A 13 1.86 -28.53 -2.49
C LEU A 13 0.77 -28.54 -3.57
N ALA A 14 0.47 -29.69 -4.15
CA ALA A 14 -0.61 -29.85 -5.13
C ALA A 14 -1.99 -29.55 -4.51
N ILE A 15 -2.25 -30.03 -3.30
CA ILE A 15 -3.49 -29.74 -2.56
C ILE A 15 -3.58 -28.24 -2.26
N ALA A 16 -2.48 -27.61 -1.85
CA ALA A 16 -2.44 -26.17 -1.57
C ALA A 16 -2.86 -25.32 -2.79
N GLN A 17 -2.62 -25.79 -4.04
CA GLN A 17 -3.01 -25.05 -5.24
C GLN A 17 -4.54 -24.88 -5.39
N VAL A 18 -5.35 -25.70 -4.72
CA VAL A 18 -6.82 -25.58 -4.79
C VAL A 18 -7.34 -24.42 -3.97
N VAL A 19 -6.62 -24.03 -2.90
CA VAL A 19 -7.04 -22.95 -2.00
C VAL A 19 -6.51 -21.62 -2.55
N ARG A 20 -7.43 -20.69 -2.87
CA ARG A 20 -7.09 -19.40 -3.45
C ARG A 20 -7.54 -18.25 -2.54
N PRO A 21 -6.70 -17.25 -2.29
CA PRO A 21 -7.14 -16.03 -1.60
C PRO A 21 -8.08 -15.21 -2.50
N THR A 22 -8.92 -14.39 -1.87
CA THR A 22 -9.77 -13.45 -2.61
C THR A 22 -8.94 -12.31 -3.15
N LYS A 23 -8.99 -12.08 -4.45
CA LYS A 23 -8.23 -11.02 -5.12
C LYS A 23 -8.78 -9.63 -4.81
N ASN A 24 -7.88 -8.66 -4.72
CA ASN A 24 -8.19 -7.24 -4.57
C ASN A 24 -8.51 -6.62 -5.95
N ASN A 25 -9.78 -6.63 -6.34
CA ASN A 25 -10.24 -6.21 -7.67
C ASN A 25 -11.59 -5.46 -7.66
N SER A 26 -11.95 -4.83 -6.53
CA SER A 26 -13.20 -4.06 -6.47
C SER A 26 -13.19 -2.85 -7.40
N GLY A 27 -12.02 -2.22 -7.61
CA GLY A 27 -11.87 -1.04 -8.45
C GLY A 27 -12.62 0.19 -7.95
N ASP A 28 -13.14 0.18 -6.70
CA ASP A 28 -13.85 1.31 -6.13
C ASP A 28 -12.91 2.48 -5.87
N THR A 29 -13.19 3.61 -6.52
CA THR A 29 -12.42 4.86 -6.46
C THR A 29 -13.24 6.06 -5.98
N GLN A 30 -14.45 5.85 -5.46
CA GLN A 30 -15.34 6.94 -5.06
C GLN A 30 -14.75 7.85 -3.97
N LYS A 31 -13.82 7.31 -3.19
CA LYS A 31 -13.13 8.04 -2.10
C LYS A 31 -11.64 8.19 -2.35
N ASP A 32 -11.25 8.15 -3.62
CA ASP A 32 -9.85 8.30 -4.01
C ASP A 32 -9.30 9.66 -3.58
N ILE A 33 -8.01 9.70 -3.23
CA ILE A 33 -7.31 10.91 -2.81
C ILE A 33 -7.46 12.05 -3.82
N SER A 34 -7.51 11.73 -5.13
CA SER A 34 -7.67 12.71 -6.21
C SER A 34 -9.03 13.40 -6.21
N THR A 35 -10.01 12.89 -5.46
CA THR A 35 -11.31 13.57 -5.28
C THR A 35 -11.21 14.81 -4.38
N LEU A 36 -10.18 14.87 -3.53
CA LEU A 36 -9.91 16.00 -2.63
C LEU A 36 -8.69 16.83 -3.06
N TYR A 37 -7.67 16.14 -3.55
CA TYR A 37 -6.36 16.74 -3.86
C TYR A 37 -5.95 16.39 -5.28
N PRO A 38 -5.79 17.35 -6.19
CA PRO A 38 -5.33 17.08 -7.55
C PRO A 38 -4.01 16.31 -7.53
N MET A 39 -3.97 15.20 -8.27
CA MET A 39 -2.76 14.40 -8.42
C MET A 39 -2.10 14.76 -9.76
N PRO A 40 -0.92 15.40 -9.76
CA PRO A 40 -0.19 15.71 -10.98
C PRO A 40 0.13 14.46 -11.80
N PRO A 41 0.19 14.53 -13.14
CA PRO A 41 0.45 13.38 -13.99
C PRO A 41 1.75 12.62 -13.62
N GLU A 42 2.81 13.33 -13.26
CA GLU A 42 4.09 12.77 -12.82
C GLU A 42 3.95 11.97 -11.52
N VAL A 43 3.19 12.48 -10.54
CA VAL A 43 2.89 11.76 -9.29
C VAL A 43 2.07 10.50 -9.58
N LYS A 44 1.08 10.61 -10.48
CA LYS A 44 0.24 9.47 -10.87
C LYS A 44 1.07 8.35 -11.50
N VAL A 45 2.05 8.69 -12.33
CA VAL A 45 2.98 7.70 -12.92
C VAL A 45 3.77 6.99 -11.82
N ILE A 46 4.32 7.74 -10.85
CA ILE A 46 5.09 7.19 -9.73
C ILE A 46 4.22 6.26 -8.88
N VAL A 47 3.02 6.71 -8.49
CA VAL A 47 2.08 5.94 -7.68
C VAL A 47 1.68 4.65 -8.40
N ASN A 48 1.36 4.72 -9.68
CA ASN A 48 0.93 3.54 -10.45
C ASN A 48 2.01 2.47 -10.57
N LYS A 49 3.29 2.86 -10.72
CA LYS A 49 4.37 1.88 -10.89
C LYS A 49 4.89 1.28 -9.58
N ALA A 50 4.74 1.99 -8.46
CA ALA A 50 5.46 1.65 -7.23
C ALA A 50 4.56 1.41 -6.01
N CYS A 51 3.31 1.88 -6.02
CA CYS A 51 2.44 1.88 -4.84
C CYS A 51 1.09 1.21 -5.09
N ALA A 52 0.53 1.37 -6.30
CA ALA A 52 -0.87 1.07 -6.60
C ALA A 52 -1.26 -0.38 -6.34
N ASP A 53 -0.37 -1.34 -6.61
CA ASP A 53 -0.66 -2.76 -6.46
C ASP A 53 -1.03 -3.15 -5.01
N CYS A 54 -0.40 -2.50 -4.01
CA CYS A 54 -0.67 -2.78 -2.60
C CYS A 54 -1.53 -1.72 -1.91
N HIS A 55 -1.60 -0.49 -2.47
CA HIS A 55 -2.21 0.65 -1.79
C HIS A 55 -3.44 1.22 -2.51
N THR A 56 -4.10 0.40 -3.36
CA THR A 56 -5.37 0.74 -4.01
C THR A 56 -6.39 -0.40 -3.91
N ASN A 57 -7.59 -0.17 -4.39
CA ASN A 57 -8.66 -1.16 -4.45
C ASN A 57 -8.60 -2.05 -5.71
N ASN A 58 -7.49 -2.00 -6.44
CA ASN A 58 -7.27 -2.86 -7.61
C ASN A 58 -5.78 -3.18 -7.77
N THR A 59 -5.44 -4.47 -7.65
CA THR A 59 -4.07 -4.98 -7.81
C THR A 59 -3.88 -5.59 -9.19
N ASN A 60 -2.78 -5.22 -9.84
CA ASN A 60 -2.36 -5.89 -11.08
C ASN A 60 -1.58 -7.18 -10.73
N TYR A 61 -2.29 -8.32 -10.71
CA TYR A 61 -1.72 -9.59 -10.29
C TYR A 61 -0.80 -10.19 -11.34
N PRO A 62 0.49 -10.43 -11.04
CA PRO A 62 1.40 -11.15 -11.93
C PRO A 62 1.09 -12.65 -11.96
N PHE A 63 1.65 -13.38 -12.93
CA PHE A 63 1.40 -14.82 -13.09
C PHE A 63 1.74 -15.66 -11.85
N TYR A 64 2.75 -15.29 -11.09
CA TYR A 64 3.16 -16.01 -9.88
C TYR A 64 2.15 -15.84 -8.71
N ALA A 65 1.23 -14.89 -8.80
CA ALA A 65 0.11 -14.76 -7.87
C ALA A 65 -0.89 -15.92 -7.98
N GLU A 66 -0.75 -16.78 -9.00
CA GLU A 66 -1.55 -18.01 -9.14
C GLU A 66 -0.88 -19.25 -8.50
N ILE A 67 0.28 -19.10 -7.88
CA ILE A 67 1.08 -20.22 -7.36
C ILE A 67 1.15 -20.13 -5.83
N GLN A 68 0.70 -21.19 -5.13
CA GLN A 68 0.86 -21.29 -3.69
C GLN A 68 2.28 -21.75 -3.31
N PRO A 69 2.86 -21.22 -2.23
CA PRO A 69 2.29 -20.32 -1.21
C PRO A 69 2.38 -18.81 -1.55
N ILE A 70 2.96 -18.47 -2.72
CA ILE A 70 3.21 -17.06 -3.11
C ILE A 70 1.90 -16.27 -3.18
N ALA A 71 0.82 -16.90 -3.68
CA ALA A 71 -0.50 -16.27 -3.77
C ALA A 71 -0.99 -15.72 -2.41
N TYR A 72 -0.86 -16.50 -1.34
CA TYR A 72 -1.25 -16.06 0.01
C TYR A 72 -0.33 -14.97 0.56
N TRP A 73 0.98 -15.15 0.38
CA TRP A 73 1.97 -14.17 0.81
C TRP A 73 1.75 -12.80 0.14
N LEU A 74 1.47 -12.78 -1.17
CA LEU A 74 1.20 -11.56 -1.90
C LEU A 74 -0.11 -10.91 -1.42
N GLU A 75 -1.17 -11.68 -1.26
CA GLU A 75 -2.46 -11.16 -0.80
C GLU A 75 -2.38 -10.59 0.62
N ASP A 76 -1.57 -11.18 1.49
CA ASP A 76 -1.31 -10.65 2.83
C ASP A 76 -0.64 -9.28 2.76
N HIS A 77 0.35 -9.10 1.88
CA HIS A 77 1.00 -7.80 1.64
C HIS A 77 0.03 -6.75 1.09
N VAL A 78 -0.86 -7.14 0.16
CA VAL A 78 -1.89 -6.26 -0.38
C VAL A 78 -2.87 -5.83 0.72
N LYS A 79 -3.31 -6.75 1.57
CA LYS A 79 -4.20 -6.44 2.71
C LYS A 79 -3.53 -5.51 3.72
N ASP A 80 -2.27 -5.78 4.03
CA ASP A 80 -1.48 -4.94 4.93
C ASP A 80 -1.27 -3.54 4.35
N GLY A 81 -0.86 -3.43 3.10
CA GLY A 81 -0.71 -2.16 2.41
C GLY A 81 -1.98 -1.33 2.49
N LYS A 82 -3.13 -1.90 2.11
CA LYS A 82 -4.44 -1.23 2.18
C LYS A 82 -4.84 -0.85 3.60
N ARG A 83 -4.54 -1.66 4.60
CA ARG A 83 -4.85 -1.38 6.00
C ARG A 83 -4.07 -0.17 6.51
N HIS A 84 -2.80 -0.06 6.14
CA HIS A 84 -1.94 1.04 6.55
C HIS A 84 -2.26 2.33 5.79
N PHE A 85 -2.36 2.24 4.47
CA PHE A 85 -2.67 3.35 3.59
C PHE A 85 -3.40 2.86 2.34
N ASN A 86 -4.49 3.52 1.94
CA ASN A 86 -5.19 3.20 0.71
C ASN A 86 -5.57 4.49 -0.03
N PHE A 87 -4.99 4.70 -1.22
CA PHE A 87 -5.27 5.86 -2.06
C PHE A 87 -6.76 6.00 -2.38
N ASN A 88 -7.43 4.88 -2.68
CA ASN A 88 -8.84 4.87 -3.07
C ASN A 88 -9.82 5.05 -1.89
N GLU A 89 -9.33 5.01 -0.65
CA GLU A 89 -10.14 5.25 0.56
C GLU A 89 -9.74 6.53 1.29
N PHE A 90 -8.74 7.25 0.80
CA PHE A 90 -8.12 8.37 1.50
C PHE A 90 -9.11 9.49 1.85
N ALA A 91 -10.05 9.82 0.95
CA ALA A 91 -11.05 10.84 1.19
C ALA A 91 -12.02 10.49 2.33
N SER A 92 -12.10 9.22 2.75
CA SER A 92 -12.89 8.80 3.91
C SER A 92 -12.18 9.02 5.25
N TYR A 93 -10.87 9.30 5.25
CA TYR A 93 -10.11 9.47 6.48
C TYR A 93 -10.43 10.81 7.14
N LYS A 94 -10.51 10.79 8.47
CA LYS A 94 -10.57 12.04 9.26
C LYS A 94 -9.31 12.87 9.00
N ILE A 95 -9.42 14.19 9.08
CA ILE A 95 -8.33 15.13 8.77
C ILE A 95 -7.04 14.80 9.52
N ALA A 96 -7.10 14.50 10.82
CA ALA A 96 -5.93 14.07 11.58
C ALA A 96 -5.27 12.81 11.00
N LYS A 97 -6.08 11.84 10.53
CA LYS A 97 -5.57 10.62 9.89
C LYS A 97 -4.99 10.92 8.50
N GLN A 98 -5.61 11.83 7.73
CA GLN A 98 -5.05 12.24 6.43
C GLN A 98 -3.66 12.84 6.60
N ASN A 99 -3.50 13.81 7.51
CA ASN A 99 -2.22 14.45 7.80
C ASN A 99 -1.16 13.43 8.24
N HIS A 100 -1.48 12.60 9.22
CA HIS A 100 -0.57 11.58 9.74
C HIS A 100 -0.15 10.54 8.68
N LYS A 101 -1.09 10.11 7.83
CA LYS A 101 -0.80 9.12 6.77
C LYS A 101 0.08 9.69 5.66
N LEU A 102 -0.02 10.97 5.35
CA LEU A 102 0.91 11.62 4.42
C LEU A 102 2.31 11.78 5.02
N GLU A 103 2.39 12.05 6.33
CA GLU A 103 3.65 12.08 7.07
C GLU A 103 4.34 10.70 7.04
N GLU A 104 3.60 9.61 7.32
CA GLU A 104 4.10 8.23 7.21
C GLU A 104 4.59 7.91 5.78
N VAL A 105 3.86 8.32 4.73
CA VAL A 105 4.30 8.10 3.34
C VAL A 105 5.65 8.78 3.09
N ILE A 106 5.82 10.03 3.53
CA ILE A 106 7.08 10.77 3.38
C ILE A 106 8.22 10.05 4.12
N GLU A 107 7.99 9.60 5.35
CA GLU A 107 8.97 8.90 6.18
C GLU A 107 9.39 7.59 5.53
N GLN A 108 8.45 6.72 5.18
CA GLN A 108 8.72 5.41 4.57
C GLN A 108 9.50 5.51 3.25
N ILE A 109 9.25 6.55 2.45
CA ILE A 109 9.99 6.79 1.20
C ILE A 109 11.40 7.30 1.49
N LYS A 110 11.58 8.20 2.46
CA LYS A 110 12.90 8.73 2.84
C LYS A 110 13.78 7.66 3.47
N GLU A 111 13.22 6.79 4.28
CA GLU A 111 13.93 5.67 4.91
C GLU A 111 14.20 4.51 3.95
N GLY A 112 13.53 4.50 2.79
CA GLY A 112 13.70 3.45 1.78
C GLY A 112 12.98 2.15 2.12
N GLU A 113 12.03 2.20 3.07
CA GLU A 113 11.17 1.06 3.43
C GLU A 113 10.10 0.80 2.36
N MET A 114 9.70 1.84 1.62
CA MET A 114 8.77 1.75 0.50
C MET A 114 9.37 2.31 -0.80
N PRO A 115 9.15 1.61 -1.94
CA PRO A 115 8.50 0.30 -2.12
C PRO A 115 9.29 -0.85 -1.50
N LEU A 116 8.58 -1.90 -1.04
CA LEU A 116 9.21 -3.06 -0.40
C LEU A 116 10.33 -3.66 -1.26
N TYR A 117 11.45 -4.01 -0.64
CA TYR A 117 12.57 -4.65 -1.33
C TYR A 117 12.17 -5.94 -2.06
N SER A 118 11.33 -6.78 -1.42
CA SER A 118 10.80 -8.01 -2.02
C SER A 118 10.00 -7.76 -3.31
N TYR A 119 9.24 -6.64 -3.36
CA TYR A 119 8.52 -6.22 -4.56
C TYR A 119 9.48 -5.75 -5.65
N THR A 120 10.43 -4.88 -5.33
CA THR A 120 11.38 -4.30 -6.29
C THR A 120 12.46 -5.28 -6.78
N LEU A 121 12.58 -6.48 -6.20
CA LEU A 121 13.41 -7.55 -6.75
C LEU A 121 12.89 -8.04 -8.11
N ILE A 122 11.57 -8.15 -8.24
CA ILE A 122 10.87 -8.65 -9.43
C ILE A 122 10.42 -7.48 -10.31
N HIS A 123 9.83 -6.44 -9.70
CA HIS A 123 9.34 -5.22 -10.35
C HIS A 123 10.42 -4.12 -10.31
N LYS A 124 11.45 -4.26 -11.15
CA LYS A 124 12.59 -3.32 -11.15
C LYS A 124 12.18 -1.90 -11.51
N GLU A 125 11.15 -1.74 -12.32
CA GLU A 125 10.53 -0.46 -12.70
C GLU A 125 9.92 0.28 -11.49
N ALA A 126 9.53 -0.44 -10.45
CA ALA A 126 8.98 0.14 -9.22
C ALA A 126 10.05 0.80 -8.33
N ARG A 127 11.33 0.62 -8.63
CA ARG A 127 12.41 1.33 -7.92
C ARG A 127 12.31 2.82 -8.20
N LEU A 128 12.20 3.59 -7.13
CA LEU A 128 12.12 5.05 -7.22
C LEU A 128 13.53 5.64 -7.33
N THR A 129 13.72 6.52 -8.31
CA THR A 129 14.87 7.42 -8.36
C THR A 129 14.74 8.51 -7.29
N ASP A 130 15.84 9.18 -6.95
CA ASP A 130 15.81 10.27 -5.96
C ASP A 130 14.89 11.42 -6.40
N ALA A 131 14.86 11.74 -7.70
CA ALA A 131 13.94 12.73 -8.27
C ALA A 131 12.46 12.33 -8.11
N GLU A 132 12.14 11.05 -8.28
CA GLU A 132 10.77 10.54 -8.08
C GLU A 132 10.37 10.52 -6.60
N LYS A 133 11.30 10.17 -5.70
CA LYS A 133 11.07 10.28 -4.25
C LYS A 133 10.79 11.73 -3.86
N GLU A 134 11.58 12.67 -4.35
CA GLU A 134 11.38 14.10 -4.12
C GLU A 134 10.03 14.57 -4.66
N THR A 135 9.68 14.21 -5.91
CA THR A 135 8.40 14.57 -6.53
C THR A 135 7.21 14.09 -5.68
N LEU A 136 7.24 12.83 -5.26
CA LEU A 136 6.15 12.22 -4.47
C LEU A 136 6.07 12.82 -3.07
N THR A 137 7.21 13.00 -2.39
CA THR A 137 7.24 13.59 -1.03
C THR A 137 6.84 15.06 -1.03
N ASN A 138 7.24 15.84 -2.05
CA ASN A 138 6.83 17.23 -2.21
C ASN A 138 5.32 17.35 -2.45
N TRP A 139 4.72 16.44 -3.24
CA TRP A 139 3.27 16.41 -3.40
C TRP A 139 2.56 16.08 -2.08
N CYS A 140 3.00 15.08 -1.33
CA CYS A 140 2.45 14.79 0.00
C CYS A 140 2.59 15.99 0.94
N GLN A 141 3.73 16.66 0.94
CA GLN A 141 3.99 17.84 1.76
C GLN A 141 3.06 19.00 1.38
N SER A 142 2.81 19.23 0.09
CA SER A 142 1.89 20.28 -0.37
C SER A 142 0.46 20.09 0.13
N ILE A 143 0.00 18.83 0.21
CA ILE A 143 -1.31 18.50 0.80
C ILE A 143 -1.30 18.80 2.31
N MET A 144 -0.26 18.38 3.02
CA MET A 144 -0.13 18.64 4.46
C MET A 144 -0.10 20.15 4.76
N ASP A 145 0.57 20.93 3.94
CA ASP A 145 0.62 22.39 4.09
C ASP A 145 -0.75 23.04 3.83
N SER A 146 -1.49 22.53 2.85
CA SER A 146 -2.88 22.92 2.61
C SER A 146 -3.79 22.58 3.79
N LEU A 147 -3.62 21.40 4.39
CA LEU A 147 -4.34 20.98 5.60
C LEU A 147 -4.03 21.91 6.78
N LYS A 148 -2.75 22.24 6.99
CA LYS A 148 -2.31 23.17 8.05
C LYS A 148 -2.85 24.60 7.85
N ALA A 149 -2.98 25.04 6.61
CA ALA A 149 -3.55 26.35 6.29
C ALA A 149 -5.08 26.42 6.50
N THR A 150 -5.77 25.24 6.40
CA THR A 150 -7.23 25.17 6.41
C THR A 150 -7.79 24.82 7.79
N TYR A 151 -7.08 23.99 8.56
CA TYR A 151 -7.59 23.42 9.80
C TYR A 151 -6.75 23.82 11.02
N PRO A 152 -7.39 23.97 12.21
CA PRO A 152 -6.66 24.21 13.46
C PRO A 152 -5.67 23.10 13.78
N ALA A 153 -4.53 23.44 14.37
CA ALA A 153 -3.44 22.49 14.65
C ALA A 153 -3.87 21.28 15.50
N ASP A 154 -4.79 21.47 16.42
CA ASP A 154 -5.33 20.40 17.30
C ASP A 154 -6.21 19.38 16.56
N SER A 155 -6.74 19.74 15.39
CA SER A 155 -7.51 18.84 14.52
C SER A 155 -6.63 17.99 13.59
N LEU A 156 -5.33 18.33 13.47
CA LEU A 156 -4.37 17.61 12.63
C LEU A 156 -3.62 16.50 13.38
N VAL A 157 -3.84 16.37 14.69
CA VAL A 157 -3.17 15.40 15.54
C VAL A 157 -4.13 14.28 15.94
N ILE A 158 -3.68 13.03 15.83
CA ILE A 158 -4.43 11.86 16.31
C ILE A 158 -4.40 11.89 17.86
N LYS A 159 -5.52 12.22 18.47
CA LYS A 159 -5.68 12.15 19.93
C LYS A 159 -5.69 10.66 20.35
N LYS A 160 -4.74 10.23 21.16
CA LYS A 160 -4.79 8.91 21.82
C LYS A 160 -6.06 8.90 22.69
N GLN A 161 -6.95 7.96 22.44
CA GLN A 161 -8.05 7.73 23.40
C GLN A 161 -7.44 7.30 24.73
N PRO A 162 -7.91 7.86 25.87
CA PRO A 162 -7.49 7.34 27.16
C PRO A 162 -7.90 5.87 27.23
N THR A 163 -6.94 5.00 27.46
CA THR A 163 -7.18 3.58 27.78
C THR A 163 -8.01 3.56 29.03
N THR A 164 -9.32 3.33 28.91
CA THR A 164 -10.15 2.95 30.06
C THR A 164 -9.61 1.60 30.53
N ALA A 165 -8.78 1.64 31.56
CA ALA A 165 -8.38 0.44 32.29
C ALA A 165 -9.67 -0.21 32.83
N LYS A 166 -9.90 -1.45 32.41
CA LYS A 166 -10.93 -2.34 32.94
C LYS A 166 -10.25 -3.28 33.92
#